data_c7f18f2a2222698da3bd947ca437e4e5
#
_entry.id   c7f18f2a2222698da3bd947ca437e4e5
#
_cell.length_a   1.000
_cell.length_b   1.000
_cell.length_c   1.000
_cell.angle_alpha   90.00
_cell.angle_beta   90.00
_cell.angle_gamma   90.00
#
_symmetry.space_group_name_H-M   'P 1'
#
loop_
_entity.id
_entity.type
_entity.pdbx_description
1 polymer ?
#
loop_
_entity_poly.entity_id
_entity_poly.type
_entity_poly.pdbx_seq_one_letter_code
_entity_poly.pdbx_strand_id
1 'polypeptide(L)'
;MELKRKTIFLVDDDMTNLTIGKKALGGAYDVFTLNSAAVMMEMLENIQPDLILLDVNMPEVDGYEAIKLLRANEKTIHIPVIFLTALNNEEMELQGFSLGAIDYITKPFSTPLLLKRIEVHLLVEDQKRELQEQKRDLLFFNNNLAQMVHEKTKTVVELKNAILSTMAELVDYRDEVTGGHIIRTQRYIKALMDAMKSNNVSFEEVSSMDEELVLQSCQLHDVGKIAIKDQLLLKPDKLTPEEFEQIKPHTTFGEKVILKLKEKTQDSDFVEYARIFAISHHERWDGSGYPKGLKGEDIPLLGRMMAICDVYDALAEPRPYKKAMPHEKAVQIILESGGSHFDPVLADLFGKMNHRFAEIAAEVSNETIYL
;
A
#
# COMPACT_ATOMS: atom_id res chain seq x y z
N MET A 1 -16.90 -26.97 -32.46
CA MET A 1 -16.27 -25.87 -33.20
C MET A 1 -15.33 -26.47 -34.20
N GLU A 2 -15.57 -26.30 -35.50
CA GLU A 2 -14.54 -26.65 -36.50
C GLU A 2 -13.35 -25.75 -36.23
N LEU A 3 -12.20 -26.38 -35.96
CA LEU A 3 -10.93 -25.67 -35.84
C LEU A 3 -10.65 -24.98 -37.21
N LYS A 4 -10.63 -23.64 -37.20
CA LYS A 4 -10.27 -22.87 -38.39
C LYS A 4 -8.91 -23.33 -38.88
N ARG A 5 -8.84 -23.75 -40.15
CA ARG A 5 -7.55 -24.20 -40.74
C ARG A 5 -6.57 -23.05 -40.73
N LYS A 6 -5.31 -23.35 -40.43
CA LYS A 6 -4.23 -22.36 -40.48
C LYS A 6 -3.95 -21.98 -41.93
N THR A 7 -3.68 -20.71 -42.17
CA THR A 7 -3.42 -20.12 -43.47
C THR A 7 -1.90 -20.06 -43.74
N ILE A 8 -1.47 -20.60 -44.85
CA ILE A 8 -0.06 -20.58 -45.28
C ILE A 8 0.06 -19.85 -46.60
N PHE A 9 0.97 -18.91 -46.70
CA PHE A 9 1.43 -18.37 -47.97
C PHE A 9 2.61 -19.16 -48.46
N LEU A 10 2.52 -19.69 -49.68
CA LEU A 10 3.60 -20.34 -50.41
C LEU A 10 4.02 -19.44 -51.57
N VAL A 11 5.23 -18.91 -51.47
CA VAL A 11 5.76 -17.90 -52.40
C VAL A 11 6.96 -18.51 -53.16
N ASP A 12 6.86 -18.62 -54.47
CA ASP A 12 7.86 -19.23 -55.33
C ASP A 12 7.59 -18.79 -56.78
N ASP A 13 8.59 -18.43 -57.55
CA ASP A 13 8.40 -18.00 -58.95
C ASP A 13 8.14 -19.15 -59.91
N ASP A 14 8.51 -20.40 -59.50
CA ASP A 14 8.25 -21.60 -60.30
C ASP A 14 6.86 -22.20 -60.00
N MET A 15 6.01 -22.17 -61.00
CA MET A 15 4.65 -22.76 -60.96
C MET A 15 4.63 -24.25 -60.61
N THR A 16 5.71 -24.98 -60.92
CA THR A 16 5.86 -26.40 -60.58
C THR A 16 5.99 -26.57 -59.08
N ASN A 17 6.84 -25.74 -58.45
CA ASN A 17 7.04 -25.74 -57.01
C ASN A 17 5.75 -25.33 -56.26
N LEU A 18 5.04 -24.30 -56.73
CA LEU A 18 3.76 -23.90 -56.19
C LEU A 18 2.71 -25.02 -56.26
N THR A 19 2.65 -25.75 -57.37
CA THR A 19 1.72 -26.87 -57.56
C THR A 19 2.03 -28.03 -56.61
N ILE A 20 3.29 -28.41 -56.53
CA ILE A 20 3.75 -29.47 -55.63
C ILE A 20 3.50 -29.12 -54.17
N GLY A 21 3.86 -27.90 -53.75
CA GLY A 21 3.68 -27.43 -52.40
C GLY A 21 2.20 -27.32 -52.02
N LYS A 22 1.35 -26.79 -52.90
CA LYS A 22 -0.10 -26.75 -52.67
C LYS A 22 -0.70 -28.14 -52.50
N LYS A 23 -0.27 -29.13 -53.30
CA LYS A 23 -0.73 -30.51 -53.17
C LYS A 23 -0.25 -31.15 -51.86
N ALA A 24 0.98 -30.86 -51.44
CA ALA A 24 1.56 -31.37 -50.23
C ALA A 24 0.88 -30.83 -48.96
N LEU A 25 0.50 -29.55 -48.95
CA LEU A 25 0.01 -28.85 -47.77
C LEU A 25 -1.52 -28.73 -47.70
N GLY A 26 -2.22 -28.76 -48.85
CA GLY A 26 -3.66 -28.47 -48.96
C GLY A 26 -4.57 -29.45 -48.21
N GLY A 27 -4.07 -30.62 -47.84
CA GLY A 27 -4.80 -31.54 -46.96
C GLY A 27 -4.92 -31.09 -45.51
N ALA A 28 -3.93 -30.31 -45.05
CA ALA A 28 -3.85 -29.86 -43.63
C ALA A 28 -4.10 -28.38 -43.44
N TYR A 29 -3.78 -27.55 -44.43
CA TYR A 29 -3.77 -26.08 -44.33
C TYR A 29 -4.54 -25.42 -45.47
N ASP A 30 -4.94 -24.16 -45.29
CA ASP A 30 -5.44 -23.28 -46.34
C ASP A 30 -4.24 -22.59 -47.02
N VAL A 31 -3.92 -23.00 -48.25
CA VAL A 31 -2.68 -22.62 -48.94
C VAL A 31 -2.94 -21.63 -50.06
N PHE A 32 -2.37 -20.45 -49.94
CA PHE A 32 -2.33 -19.42 -51.00
C PHE A 32 -0.99 -19.49 -51.70
N THR A 33 -1.04 -19.76 -53.00
CA THR A 33 0.17 -19.83 -53.83
C THR A 33 0.39 -18.50 -54.54
N LEU A 34 1.56 -17.92 -54.38
CA LEU A 34 1.90 -16.55 -54.80
C LEU A 34 3.21 -16.66 -55.64
N ASN A 35 3.20 -16.09 -56.79
CA ASN A 35 4.29 -16.25 -57.77
C ASN A 35 5.38 -15.18 -57.66
N SER A 36 5.29 -14.26 -56.71
CA SER A 36 6.33 -13.28 -56.46
C SER A 36 6.18 -12.62 -55.08
N ALA A 37 7.25 -12.00 -54.59
CA ALA A 37 7.22 -11.18 -53.39
C ALA A 37 6.23 -9.97 -53.49
N ALA A 38 6.10 -9.39 -54.67
CA ALA A 38 5.17 -8.27 -54.90
C ALA A 38 3.72 -8.70 -54.67
N VAL A 39 3.31 -9.82 -55.25
CA VAL A 39 1.96 -10.40 -55.05
C VAL A 39 1.75 -10.79 -53.56
N MET A 40 2.77 -11.28 -52.90
CA MET A 40 2.70 -11.57 -51.46
C MET A 40 2.41 -10.31 -50.65
N MET A 41 3.14 -9.22 -50.91
CA MET A 41 2.93 -7.95 -50.17
C MET A 41 1.53 -7.38 -50.40
N GLU A 42 1.01 -7.44 -51.64
CA GLU A 42 -0.38 -7.01 -51.95
C GLU A 42 -1.40 -7.89 -51.18
N MET A 43 -1.19 -9.19 -51.16
CA MET A 43 -2.12 -10.12 -50.48
C MET A 43 -2.13 -9.90 -48.98
N LEU A 44 -0.98 -9.53 -48.36
CA LEU A 44 -0.83 -9.24 -46.94
C LEU A 44 -1.63 -8.01 -46.46
N GLU A 45 -2.05 -7.14 -47.36
CA GLU A 45 -2.96 -6.04 -47.03
C GLU A 45 -4.34 -6.54 -46.58
N ASN A 46 -4.78 -7.67 -47.13
CA ASN A 46 -6.13 -8.21 -46.92
C ASN A 46 -6.18 -9.51 -46.11
N ILE A 47 -5.11 -10.31 -46.14
CA ILE A 47 -5.04 -11.63 -45.50
C ILE A 47 -3.75 -11.73 -44.70
N GLN A 48 -3.87 -12.05 -43.41
CA GLN A 48 -2.72 -12.38 -42.56
C GLN A 48 -2.56 -13.91 -42.50
N PRO A 49 -1.46 -14.48 -43.04
CA PRO A 49 -1.17 -15.88 -42.90
C PRO A 49 -0.61 -16.22 -41.53
N ASP A 50 -0.79 -17.47 -41.11
CA ASP A 50 -0.18 -17.99 -39.90
C ASP A 50 1.31 -18.33 -40.11
N LEU A 51 1.74 -18.55 -41.37
CA LEU A 51 3.13 -18.85 -41.74
C LEU A 51 3.36 -18.53 -43.22
N ILE A 52 4.55 -18.08 -43.57
CA ILE A 52 5.00 -17.85 -44.94
C ILE A 52 6.12 -18.85 -45.26
N LEU A 53 5.94 -19.62 -46.33
CA LEU A 53 7.00 -20.39 -47.02
C LEU A 53 7.49 -19.51 -48.18
N LEU A 54 8.74 -19.08 -48.15
CA LEU A 54 9.28 -18.09 -49.06
C LEU A 54 10.50 -18.64 -49.81
N ASP A 55 10.42 -18.70 -51.11
CA ASP A 55 11.60 -19.03 -51.92
C ASP A 55 12.67 -17.93 -51.80
N VAL A 56 13.92 -18.36 -51.71
CA VAL A 56 15.07 -17.45 -51.63
C VAL A 56 15.34 -16.83 -53.00
N ASN A 57 15.32 -17.67 -54.08
CA ASN A 57 15.76 -17.26 -55.41
C ASN A 57 14.56 -16.89 -56.29
N MET A 58 14.12 -15.65 -56.19
CA MET A 58 13.03 -15.12 -57.03
C MET A 58 13.53 -13.89 -57.83
N PRO A 59 12.98 -13.67 -59.07
CA PRO A 59 13.32 -12.48 -59.85
C PRO A 59 12.75 -11.19 -59.18
N GLU A 60 13.37 -10.05 -59.50
CA GLU A 60 13.02 -8.69 -59.05
C GLU A 60 13.29 -8.47 -57.57
N VAL A 61 12.59 -9.17 -56.70
CA VAL A 61 12.72 -9.09 -55.22
C VAL A 61 12.97 -10.52 -54.72
N ASP A 62 14.20 -10.77 -54.27
CA ASP A 62 14.57 -12.08 -53.70
C ASP A 62 13.96 -12.28 -52.30
N GLY A 63 14.06 -13.52 -51.78
CA GLY A 63 13.52 -13.87 -50.46
C GLY A 63 14.16 -13.09 -49.31
N TYR A 64 15.43 -12.70 -49.42
CA TYR A 64 16.13 -11.94 -48.42
C TYR A 64 15.68 -10.46 -48.38
N GLU A 65 15.35 -9.89 -49.55
CA GLU A 65 14.76 -8.54 -49.61
C GLU A 65 13.32 -8.58 -49.12
N ALA A 66 12.58 -9.62 -49.52
CA ALA A 66 11.16 -9.77 -49.09
C ALA A 66 11.04 -9.91 -47.56
N ILE A 67 11.91 -10.66 -46.87
CA ILE A 67 11.85 -10.75 -45.40
C ILE A 67 12.21 -9.43 -44.74
N LYS A 68 13.13 -8.63 -45.28
CA LYS A 68 13.42 -7.30 -44.75
C LYS A 68 12.20 -6.37 -44.80
N LEU A 69 11.45 -6.43 -45.91
CA LEU A 69 10.20 -5.69 -46.06
C LEU A 69 9.16 -6.14 -45.03
N LEU A 70 9.02 -7.46 -44.80
CA LEU A 70 8.13 -8.01 -43.78
C LEU A 70 8.53 -7.57 -42.36
N ARG A 71 9.82 -7.49 -42.04
CA ARG A 71 10.32 -7.09 -40.71
C ARG A 71 10.28 -5.58 -40.49
N ALA A 72 10.21 -4.78 -41.53
CA ALA A 72 10.06 -3.31 -41.46
C ALA A 72 8.62 -2.86 -41.19
N ASN A 73 7.62 -3.73 -41.31
CA ASN A 73 6.20 -3.39 -41.17
C ASN A 73 5.64 -4.02 -39.89
N GLU A 74 5.07 -3.19 -38.99
CA GLU A 74 4.49 -3.63 -37.70
C GLU A 74 3.37 -4.69 -37.85
N LYS A 75 2.65 -4.68 -38.98
CA LYS A 75 1.57 -5.66 -39.23
C LYS A 75 2.09 -7.04 -39.62
N THR A 76 3.31 -7.14 -40.15
CA THR A 76 3.86 -8.38 -40.71
C THR A 76 5.10 -8.89 -39.99
N ILE A 77 5.72 -8.06 -39.15
CA ILE A 77 6.95 -8.37 -38.41
C ILE A 77 6.86 -9.67 -37.59
N HIS A 78 5.70 -10.01 -37.11
CA HIS A 78 5.44 -11.17 -36.26
C HIS A 78 5.15 -12.46 -37.05
N ILE A 79 4.94 -12.38 -38.36
CA ILE A 79 4.59 -13.57 -39.18
C ILE A 79 5.82 -14.45 -39.32
N PRO A 80 5.74 -15.74 -38.95
CA PRO A 80 6.85 -16.68 -39.11
C PRO A 80 7.14 -16.95 -40.57
N VAL A 81 8.41 -16.87 -40.93
CA VAL A 81 8.88 -17.10 -42.32
C VAL A 81 9.85 -18.26 -42.32
N ILE A 82 9.58 -19.27 -43.14
CA ILE A 82 10.48 -20.40 -43.46
C ILE A 82 10.96 -20.22 -44.89
N PHE A 83 12.26 -20.22 -45.09
CA PHE A 83 12.83 -20.16 -46.41
C PHE A 83 12.78 -21.52 -47.13
N LEU A 84 12.48 -21.51 -48.42
CA LEU A 84 12.65 -22.63 -49.35
C LEU A 84 13.92 -22.34 -50.18
N THR A 85 14.92 -23.23 -50.19
CA THR A 85 16.19 -22.96 -50.86
C THR A 85 16.69 -24.22 -51.62
N ALA A 86 17.32 -23.99 -52.75
CA ALA A 86 18.03 -25.04 -53.49
C ALA A 86 19.50 -25.23 -53.05
N LEU A 87 20.04 -24.34 -52.19
CA LEU A 87 21.44 -24.30 -51.81
C LEU A 87 21.65 -24.78 -50.36
N ASN A 88 22.62 -25.70 -50.20
CA ASN A 88 23.18 -26.11 -48.91
C ASN A 88 24.45 -25.27 -48.63
N ASN A 89 24.29 -23.98 -48.29
CA ASN A 89 25.41 -23.11 -47.93
C ASN A 89 25.16 -22.53 -46.55
N GLU A 90 26.00 -22.90 -45.56
CA GLU A 90 25.91 -22.43 -44.17
C GLU A 90 25.91 -20.91 -44.03
N GLU A 91 26.66 -20.19 -44.87
CA GLU A 91 26.72 -18.73 -44.84
C GLU A 91 25.36 -18.09 -45.18
N MET A 92 24.65 -18.65 -46.17
CA MET A 92 23.34 -18.18 -46.59
C MET A 92 22.26 -18.52 -45.56
N GLU A 93 22.35 -19.68 -44.90
CA GLU A 93 21.45 -20.04 -43.80
C GLU A 93 21.62 -19.08 -42.61
N LEU A 94 22.87 -18.80 -42.20
CA LEU A 94 23.16 -17.82 -41.14
C LEU A 94 22.68 -16.42 -41.49
N GLN A 95 22.83 -16.00 -42.74
CA GLN A 95 22.30 -14.70 -43.18
C GLN A 95 20.79 -14.59 -43.02
N GLY A 96 20.05 -15.61 -43.42
CA GLY A 96 18.59 -15.54 -43.33
C GLY A 96 18.08 -15.64 -41.90
N PHE A 97 18.69 -16.41 -40.99
CA PHE A 97 18.37 -16.37 -39.57
C PHE A 97 18.61 -14.98 -39.00
N SER A 98 19.69 -14.30 -39.41
CA SER A 98 19.99 -12.94 -38.98
C SER A 98 18.93 -11.93 -39.47
N LEU A 99 18.26 -12.19 -40.57
CA LEU A 99 17.15 -11.41 -41.12
C LEU A 99 15.79 -11.74 -40.51
N GLY A 100 15.73 -12.78 -39.65
CA GLY A 100 14.53 -13.12 -38.88
C GLY A 100 13.72 -14.29 -39.50
N ALA A 101 14.29 -15.10 -40.40
CA ALA A 101 13.69 -16.39 -40.75
C ALA A 101 13.75 -17.35 -39.57
N ILE A 102 12.73 -18.18 -39.42
CA ILE A 102 12.65 -19.15 -38.30
C ILE A 102 13.20 -20.52 -38.64
N ASP A 103 13.27 -20.87 -39.94
CA ASP A 103 13.78 -22.13 -40.41
C ASP A 103 14.08 -22.07 -41.92
N TYR A 104 14.73 -23.16 -42.43
CA TYR A 104 15.04 -23.42 -43.81
C TYR A 104 14.59 -24.81 -44.25
N ILE A 105 14.13 -24.92 -45.47
CA ILE A 105 13.78 -26.20 -46.08
C ILE A 105 14.43 -26.27 -47.45
N THR A 106 15.28 -27.29 -47.64
CA THR A 106 15.97 -27.52 -48.91
C THR A 106 15.05 -28.14 -49.94
N LYS A 107 15.12 -27.66 -51.18
CA LYS A 107 14.46 -28.23 -52.34
C LYS A 107 15.36 -29.33 -52.98
N PRO A 108 14.82 -30.49 -53.47
CA PRO A 108 13.41 -30.90 -53.35
C PRO A 108 13.06 -31.33 -51.93
N PHE A 109 11.93 -30.88 -51.41
CA PHE A 109 11.52 -31.18 -50.03
C PHE A 109 10.67 -32.45 -49.94
N SER A 110 10.85 -33.18 -48.85
CA SER A 110 9.99 -34.30 -48.49
C SER A 110 8.70 -33.79 -47.87
N THR A 111 7.53 -34.15 -48.40
CA THR A 111 6.22 -33.74 -47.89
C THR A 111 6.04 -34.01 -46.37
N PRO A 112 6.39 -35.21 -45.82
CA PRO A 112 6.27 -35.46 -44.39
C PRO A 112 7.16 -34.54 -43.55
N LEU A 113 8.37 -34.23 -44.00
CA LEU A 113 9.29 -33.36 -43.28
C LEU A 113 8.81 -31.88 -43.30
N LEU A 114 8.33 -31.42 -44.46
CA LEU A 114 7.75 -30.08 -44.62
C LEU A 114 6.56 -29.89 -43.68
N LEU A 115 5.62 -30.82 -43.67
CA LEU A 115 4.45 -30.77 -42.78
C LEU A 115 4.86 -30.74 -41.32
N LYS A 116 5.85 -31.56 -40.91
CA LYS A 116 6.27 -31.60 -39.50
C LYS A 116 6.97 -30.34 -39.05
N ARG A 117 7.80 -29.72 -39.90
CA ARG A 117 8.42 -28.43 -39.57
C ARG A 117 7.39 -27.32 -39.42
N ILE A 118 6.45 -27.22 -40.35
CA ILE A 118 5.35 -26.22 -40.26
C ILE A 118 4.53 -26.43 -39.00
N GLU A 119 4.16 -27.70 -38.70
CA GLU A 119 3.39 -28.02 -37.48
C GLU A 119 4.10 -27.53 -36.21
N VAL A 120 5.42 -27.81 -36.11
CA VAL A 120 6.22 -27.41 -34.94
C VAL A 120 6.26 -25.88 -34.80
N HIS A 121 6.52 -25.17 -35.88
CA HIS A 121 6.61 -23.71 -35.84
C HIS A 121 5.25 -23.05 -35.53
N LEU A 122 4.16 -23.56 -36.11
CA LEU A 122 2.80 -23.08 -35.79
C LEU A 122 2.44 -23.35 -34.33
N LEU A 123 2.81 -24.50 -33.77
CA LEU A 123 2.59 -24.83 -32.37
C LEU A 123 3.34 -23.86 -31.44
N VAL A 124 4.62 -23.56 -31.75
CA VAL A 124 5.43 -22.60 -30.98
C VAL A 124 4.81 -21.21 -31.01
N GLU A 125 4.35 -20.75 -32.17
CA GLU A 125 3.71 -19.44 -32.27
C GLU A 125 2.35 -19.38 -31.51
N ASP A 126 1.56 -20.45 -31.58
CA ASP A 126 0.31 -20.55 -30.81
C ASP A 126 0.59 -20.51 -29.29
N GLN A 127 1.58 -21.29 -28.80
CA GLN A 127 1.98 -21.25 -27.40
C GLN A 127 2.49 -19.88 -26.95
N LYS A 128 3.26 -19.21 -27.81
CA LYS A 128 3.78 -17.87 -27.54
C LYS A 128 2.63 -16.83 -27.42
N ARG A 129 1.63 -16.91 -28.30
CA ARG A 129 0.43 -16.05 -28.23
C ARG A 129 -0.35 -16.30 -26.95
N GLU A 130 -0.60 -17.57 -26.62
CA GLU A 130 -1.31 -17.95 -25.39
C GLU A 130 -0.58 -17.45 -24.14
N LEU A 131 0.75 -17.63 -24.09
CA LEU A 131 1.56 -17.15 -22.97
C LEU A 131 1.53 -15.60 -22.83
N GLN A 132 1.51 -14.88 -23.97
CA GLN A 132 1.40 -13.43 -23.95
C GLN A 132 0.02 -12.95 -23.43
N GLU A 133 -1.05 -13.66 -23.80
CA GLU A 133 -2.40 -13.39 -23.28
C GLU A 133 -2.48 -13.66 -21.78
N GLN A 134 -2.01 -14.83 -21.35
CA GLN A 134 -1.97 -15.18 -19.92
C GLN A 134 -1.15 -14.18 -19.11
N LYS A 135 -0.01 -13.72 -19.64
CA LYS A 135 0.82 -12.71 -18.99
C LYS A 135 0.08 -11.38 -18.85
N ARG A 136 -0.64 -10.95 -19.88
CA ARG A 136 -1.44 -9.71 -19.84
C ARG A 136 -2.54 -9.81 -18.82
N ASP A 137 -3.28 -10.92 -18.79
CA ASP A 137 -4.37 -11.16 -17.87
C ASP A 137 -3.87 -11.23 -16.41
N LEU A 138 -2.72 -11.87 -16.19
CA LEU A 138 -2.09 -11.92 -14.88
C LEU A 138 -1.66 -10.53 -14.38
N LEU A 139 -1.09 -9.71 -15.25
CA LEU A 139 -0.72 -8.32 -14.90
C LEU A 139 -1.96 -7.49 -14.55
N PHE A 140 -3.03 -7.61 -15.31
CA PHE A 140 -4.31 -6.95 -15.02
C PHE A 140 -4.90 -7.39 -13.68
N PHE A 141 -4.91 -8.70 -13.43
CA PHE A 141 -5.39 -9.27 -12.16
C PHE A 141 -4.57 -8.81 -10.96
N ASN A 142 -3.22 -8.82 -11.08
CA ASN A 142 -2.32 -8.39 -10.02
C ASN A 142 -2.52 -6.89 -9.67
N ASN A 143 -2.68 -6.03 -10.68
CA ASN A 143 -2.93 -4.62 -10.44
C ASN A 143 -4.27 -4.38 -9.71
N ASN A 144 -5.32 -5.08 -10.14
CA ASN A 144 -6.63 -4.99 -9.48
C ASN A 144 -6.58 -5.52 -8.03
N LEU A 145 -5.86 -6.65 -7.81
CA LEU A 145 -5.68 -7.20 -6.47
C LEU A 145 -4.94 -6.24 -5.55
N ALA A 146 -3.86 -5.62 -6.04
CA ALA A 146 -3.10 -4.63 -5.26
C ALA A 146 -3.98 -3.44 -4.85
N GLN A 147 -4.80 -2.94 -5.78
CA GLN A 147 -5.74 -1.86 -5.49
C GLN A 147 -6.79 -2.29 -4.45
N MET A 148 -7.41 -3.46 -4.62
CA MET A 148 -8.40 -3.99 -3.68
C MET A 148 -7.80 -4.19 -2.28
N VAL A 149 -6.57 -4.71 -2.17
CA VAL A 149 -5.86 -4.86 -0.89
C VAL A 149 -5.64 -3.51 -0.25
N HIS A 150 -5.17 -2.52 -1.01
CA HIS A 150 -4.97 -1.16 -0.50
C HIS A 150 -6.26 -0.55 0.04
N GLU A 151 -7.36 -0.59 -0.73
CA GLU A 151 -8.67 -0.05 -0.32
C GLU A 151 -9.21 -0.77 0.93
N LYS A 152 -9.13 -2.11 0.97
CA LYS A 152 -9.59 -2.89 2.13
C LYS A 152 -8.74 -2.63 3.37
N THR A 153 -7.42 -2.52 3.23
CA THR A 153 -6.52 -2.20 4.34
C THR A 153 -6.86 -0.81 4.89
N LYS A 154 -7.04 0.19 4.02
CA LYS A 154 -7.46 1.53 4.43
C LYS A 154 -8.78 1.50 5.21
N THR A 155 -9.80 0.81 4.68
CA THR A 155 -11.12 0.69 5.36
C THR A 155 -10.99 0.03 6.74
N VAL A 156 -10.15 -1.01 6.89
CA VAL A 156 -9.94 -1.69 8.18
C VAL A 156 -9.24 -0.76 9.17
N VAL A 157 -8.25 0.02 8.73
CA VAL A 157 -7.56 1.00 9.59
C VAL A 157 -8.53 2.10 10.05
N GLU A 158 -9.32 2.66 9.13
CA GLU A 158 -10.33 3.67 9.45
C GLU A 158 -11.36 3.14 10.44
N LEU A 159 -11.85 1.93 10.24
CA LEU A 159 -12.79 1.28 11.17
C LEU A 159 -12.17 1.02 12.54
N LYS A 160 -10.92 0.51 12.58
CA LYS A 160 -10.15 0.34 13.83
C LYS A 160 -10.09 1.66 14.60
N ASN A 161 -9.70 2.75 13.92
CA ASN A 161 -9.55 4.06 14.54
C ASN A 161 -10.89 4.61 15.05
N ALA A 162 -11.94 4.48 14.26
CA ALA A 162 -13.29 4.90 14.67
C ALA A 162 -13.79 4.12 15.91
N ILE A 163 -13.57 2.81 15.96
CA ILE A 163 -13.94 2.00 17.13
C ILE A 163 -13.15 2.43 18.37
N LEU A 164 -11.83 2.64 18.25
CA LEU A 164 -10.99 3.07 19.36
C LEU A 164 -11.43 4.43 19.89
N SER A 165 -11.65 5.40 19.01
CA SER A 165 -12.13 6.74 19.40
C SER A 165 -13.49 6.67 20.08
N THR A 166 -14.45 5.96 19.48
CA THR A 166 -15.79 5.82 20.07
C THR A 166 -15.75 5.13 21.45
N MET A 167 -14.91 4.09 21.61
CA MET A 167 -14.74 3.43 22.91
C MET A 167 -14.14 4.36 23.95
N ALA A 168 -13.12 5.14 23.60
CA ALA A 168 -12.52 6.12 24.48
C ALA A 168 -13.52 7.21 24.87
N GLU A 169 -14.26 7.75 23.89
CA GLU A 169 -15.32 8.75 24.12
C GLU A 169 -16.46 8.22 25.01
N LEU A 170 -16.86 6.96 24.87
CA LEU A 170 -17.89 6.35 25.73
C LEU A 170 -17.45 6.24 27.19
N VAL A 171 -16.15 6.07 27.44
CA VAL A 171 -15.60 6.08 28.81
C VAL A 171 -15.54 7.51 29.35
N ASP A 172 -15.07 8.43 28.52
CA ASP A 172 -14.91 9.85 28.85
C ASP A 172 -16.29 10.54 29.08
N TYR A 173 -17.33 10.18 28.30
CA TYR A 173 -18.69 10.70 28.46
C TYR A 173 -19.33 10.43 29.84
N ARG A 174 -18.82 9.40 30.56
CA ARG A 174 -19.24 9.13 31.95
C ARG A 174 -18.70 10.16 32.96
N ASP A 175 -17.60 10.84 32.63
CA ASP A 175 -16.89 11.78 33.50
C ASP A 175 -17.07 13.23 33.01
N GLU A 176 -17.13 13.47 31.72
CA GLU A 176 -17.18 14.78 31.09
C GLU A 176 -18.42 14.98 30.20
N VAL A 177 -19.15 16.06 30.44
CA VAL A 177 -20.37 16.37 29.67
C VAL A 177 -20.07 17.07 28.34
N THR A 178 -18.85 17.58 28.14
CA THR A 178 -18.55 18.51 27.04
C THR A 178 -17.96 17.87 25.79
N GLY A 179 -17.49 16.65 25.85
CA GLY A 179 -16.86 15.92 24.69
C GLY A 179 -15.58 16.61 24.18
N GLY A 180 -14.91 15.91 23.24
CA GLY A 180 -13.73 16.46 22.54
C GLY A 180 -12.39 16.34 23.29
N HIS A 181 -12.38 15.93 24.55
CA HIS A 181 -11.15 15.73 25.33
C HIS A 181 -10.16 14.77 24.62
N ILE A 182 -10.67 13.66 24.17
CA ILE A 182 -9.85 12.65 23.47
C ILE A 182 -9.18 13.22 22.21
N ILE A 183 -9.93 14.01 21.43
CA ILE A 183 -9.40 14.65 20.21
C ILE A 183 -8.36 15.71 20.57
N ARG A 184 -8.65 16.54 21.59
CA ARG A 184 -7.73 17.60 22.02
C ARG A 184 -6.43 17.03 22.56
N THR A 185 -6.49 16.06 23.47
CA THR A 185 -5.28 15.43 24.04
C THR A 185 -4.44 14.74 22.98
N GLN A 186 -5.05 14.08 22.01
CA GLN A 186 -4.35 13.50 20.85
C GLN A 186 -3.61 14.58 20.02
N ARG A 187 -4.28 15.70 19.71
CA ARG A 187 -3.66 16.82 18.97
C ARG A 187 -2.56 17.51 19.80
N TYR A 188 -2.70 17.60 21.13
CA TYR A 188 -1.66 18.14 22.02
C TYR A 188 -0.43 17.24 22.05
N ILE A 189 -0.60 15.92 22.18
CA ILE A 189 0.51 14.95 22.11
C ILE A 189 1.26 15.10 20.79
N LYS A 190 0.53 15.16 19.66
CA LYS A 190 1.17 15.38 18.35
C LYS A 190 1.98 16.68 18.32
N ALA A 191 1.38 17.77 18.72
CA ALA A 191 2.06 19.08 18.72
C ALA A 191 3.31 19.07 19.62
N LEU A 192 3.24 18.37 20.75
CA LEU A 192 4.39 18.23 21.66
C LEU A 192 5.48 17.37 21.05
N MET A 193 5.15 16.25 20.39
CA MET A 193 6.11 15.41 19.66
C MET A 193 6.83 16.20 18.55
N ASP A 194 6.08 16.98 17.75
CA ASP A 194 6.63 17.80 16.70
C ASP A 194 7.59 18.87 17.25
N ALA A 195 7.22 19.50 18.37
CA ALA A 195 8.06 20.46 19.06
C ALA A 195 9.34 19.82 19.64
N MET A 196 9.23 18.63 20.22
CA MET A 196 10.38 17.87 20.73
C MET A 196 11.37 17.53 19.63
N LYS A 197 10.88 17.04 18.50
CA LYS A 197 11.70 16.76 17.30
C LYS A 197 12.40 18.04 16.80
N SER A 198 11.66 19.14 16.71
CA SER A 198 12.18 20.42 16.18
C SER A 198 13.18 21.11 17.11
N ASN A 199 13.10 20.88 18.41
CA ASN A 199 13.98 21.49 19.42
C ASN A 199 15.04 20.51 19.97
N ASN A 200 15.16 19.33 19.38
CA ASN A 200 16.11 18.29 19.79
C ASN A 200 15.97 17.86 21.27
N VAL A 201 14.72 17.83 21.76
CA VAL A 201 14.38 17.36 23.12
C VAL A 201 13.99 15.89 23.03
N SER A 202 14.72 15.00 23.73
CA SER A 202 14.53 13.54 23.67
C SER A 202 14.37 13.03 22.21
N PHE A 203 15.12 13.60 21.29
CA PHE A 203 14.94 13.42 19.85
C PHE A 203 15.05 11.97 19.42
N GLU A 204 16.04 11.23 19.93
CA GLU A 204 16.23 9.81 19.57
C GLU A 204 15.04 8.96 20.02
N GLU A 205 14.56 9.17 21.26
CA GLU A 205 13.43 8.43 21.80
C GLU A 205 12.14 8.72 21.02
N VAL A 206 11.80 10.00 20.81
CA VAL A 206 10.57 10.38 20.07
C VAL A 206 10.64 9.96 18.60
N SER A 207 11.81 10.03 17.97
CA SER A 207 11.98 9.66 16.56
C SER A 207 11.95 8.15 16.32
N SER A 208 12.22 7.35 17.36
CA SER A 208 12.12 5.89 17.27
C SER A 208 10.70 5.36 17.44
N MET A 209 9.76 6.20 17.91
CA MET A 209 8.37 5.83 18.10
C MET A 209 7.58 5.92 16.78
N ASP A 210 6.65 5.00 16.58
CA ASP A 210 5.62 5.12 15.55
C ASP A 210 4.59 6.16 16.01
N GLU A 211 4.61 7.34 15.38
CA GLU A 211 3.75 8.48 15.73
C GLU A 211 2.27 8.13 15.62
N GLU A 212 1.85 7.38 14.60
CA GLU A 212 0.46 6.99 14.42
C GLU A 212 -0.01 6.08 15.56
N LEU A 213 0.81 5.11 15.96
CA LEU A 213 0.50 4.23 17.08
C LEU A 213 0.49 4.98 18.41
N VAL A 214 1.38 5.94 18.64
CA VAL A 214 1.36 6.80 19.83
C VAL A 214 0.06 7.57 19.91
N LEU A 215 -0.37 8.21 18.81
CA LEU A 215 -1.60 8.98 18.75
C LEU A 215 -2.87 8.13 18.90
N GLN A 216 -2.87 6.91 18.37
CA GLN A 216 -3.97 5.97 18.60
C GLN A 216 -4.03 5.50 20.07
N SER A 217 -2.88 5.26 20.67
CA SER A 217 -2.74 4.71 22.02
C SER A 217 -3.10 5.72 23.13
N CYS A 218 -2.78 6.99 22.94
CA CYS A 218 -3.03 8.03 23.97
C CYS A 218 -4.52 8.20 24.29
N GLN A 219 -5.42 7.84 23.36
CA GLN A 219 -6.86 7.86 23.56
C GLN A 219 -7.32 6.93 24.70
N LEU A 220 -6.52 5.92 25.03
CA LEU A 220 -6.86 4.90 26.02
C LEU A 220 -6.30 5.18 27.42
N HIS A 221 -5.71 6.38 27.67
CA HIS A 221 -5.11 6.69 28.97
C HIS A 221 -6.08 6.51 30.14
N ASP A 222 -7.32 6.88 29.94
CA ASP A 222 -8.38 6.87 30.95
C ASP A 222 -9.37 5.69 30.80
N VAL A 223 -9.08 4.69 29.95
CA VAL A 223 -9.97 3.54 29.72
C VAL A 223 -10.36 2.79 31.01
N GLY A 224 -9.53 2.85 32.03
CA GLY A 224 -9.80 2.22 33.31
C GLY A 224 -10.88 2.91 34.17
N LYS A 225 -11.32 4.10 33.84
CA LYS A 225 -12.47 4.78 34.48
C LYS A 225 -13.75 3.97 34.35
N ILE A 226 -13.83 3.05 33.36
CA ILE A 226 -14.96 2.11 33.22
C ILE A 226 -15.21 1.28 34.50
N ALA A 227 -14.21 1.06 35.32
CA ALA A 227 -14.31 0.30 36.56
C ALA A 227 -14.61 1.15 37.80
N ILE A 228 -14.65 2.45 37.65
CA ILE A 228 -14.95 3.41 38.76
C ILE A 228 -16.46 3.60 38.86
N LYS A 229 -16.95 3.77 40.10
CA LYS A 229 -18.38 3.96 40.36
C LYS A 229 -18.83 5.38 39.92
N ASP A 230 -19.99 5.45 39.27
CA ASP A 230 -20.57 6.73 38.83
C ASP A 230 -20.76 7.78 39.95
N GLN A 231 -21.07 7.31 41.16
CA GLN A 231 -21.20 8.16 42.34
C GLN A 231 -19.93 8.99 42.67
N LEU A 232 -18.75 8.48 42.26
CA LEU A 232 -17.47 9.15 42.44
C LEU A 232 -17.13 10.04 41.24
N LEU A 233 -17.33 9.54 40.03
CA LEU A 233 -17.03 10.27 38.79
C LEU A 233 -17.96 11.48 38.61
N LEU A 234 -19.24 11.34 38.93
CA LEU A 234 -20.25 12.37 38.70
C LEU A 234 -20.50 13.23 39.97
N LYS A 235 -19.63 13.17 40.97
CA LYS A 235 -19.79 13.93 42.18
C LYS A 235 -19.69 15.44 41.90
N PRO A 236 -20.70 16.27 42.19
CA PRO A 236 -20.69 17.68 41.88
C PRO A 236 -19.72 18.51 42.75
N ASP A 237 -19.26 17.95 43.86
CA ASP A 237 -18.35 18.58 44.81
C ASP A 237 -16.93 18.00 44.70
N LYS A 238 -15.97 18.68 45.32
CA LYS A 238 -14.61 18.17 45.46
C LYS A 238 -14.62 16.79 46.17
N LEU A 239 -13.83 15.85 45.65
CA LEU A 239 -13.64 14.56 46.28
C LEU A 239 -12.95 14.71 47.65
N THR A 240 -13.37 13.91 48.63
CA THR A 240 -12.60 13.76 49.85
C THR A 240 -11.31 12.99 49.58
N PRO A 241 -10.30 13.03 50.47
CA PRO A 241 -9.10 12.23 50.31
C PRO A 241 -9.39 10.72 50.13
N GLU A 242 -10.37 10.18 50.87
CA GLU A 242 -10.78 8.76 50.81
C GLU A 242 -11.49 8.44 49.50
N GLU A 243 -12.27 9.34 48.93
CA GLU A 243 -12.90 9.19 47.62
C GLU A 243 -11.87 9.27 46.50
N PHE A 244 -10.90 10.19 46.64
CA PHE A 244 -9.80 10.30 45.67
C PHE A 244 -8.97 9.01 45.60
N GLU A 245 -8.69 8.35 46.75
CA GLU A 245 -8.03 7.04 46.76
C GLU A 245 -8.82 5.94 46.01
N GLN A 246 -10.15 6.07 45.94
CA GLN A 246 -10.96 5.11 45.17
C GLN A 246 -10.97 5.38 43.66
N ILE A 247 -10.56 6.58 43.21
CA ILE A 247 -10.43 6.89 41.78
C ILE A 247 -9.07 6.47 41.23
N LYS A 248 -7.98 6.64 42.01
CA LYS A 248 -6.61 6.28 41.56
C LYS A 248 -6.47 4.93 40.89
N PRO A 249 -7.19 3.85 41.29
CA PRO A 249 -7.10 2.55 40.66
C PRO A 249 -7.50 2.51 39.19
N HIS A 250 -8.10 3.59 38.61
CA HIS A 250 -8.40 3.58 37.17
C HIS A 250 -7.14 3.38 36.32
N THR A 251 -5.98 3.87 36.77
CA THR A 251 -4.68 3.67 36.08
C THR A 251 -4.32 2.20 36.01
N THR A 252 -4.43 1.47 37.11
CA THR A 252 -4.12 0.03 37.17
C THR A 252 -5.20 -0.83 36.53
N PHE A 253 -6.47 -0.40 36.55
CA PHE A 253 -7.55 -1.05 35.80
C PHE A 253 -7.35 -0.85 34.30
N GLY A 254 -6.96 0.33 33.85
CA GLY A 254 -6.60 0.62 32.47
C GLY A 254 -5.48 -0.28 31.99
N GLU A 255 -4.38 -0.36 32.74
CA GLU A 255 -3.29 -1.30 32.43
C GLU A 255 -3.79 -2.75 32.27
N LYS A 256 -4.63 -3.24 33.20
CA LYS A 256 -5.18 -4.59 33.12
C LYS A 256 -6.07 -4.81 31.89
N VAL A 257 -6.88 -3.83 31.49
CA VAL A 257 -7.72 -3.90 30.30
C VAL A 257 -6.86 -3.96 29.05
N ILE A 258 -5.86 -3.09 28.97
CA ILE A 258 -4.94 -3.02 27.83
C ILE A 258 -4.11 -4.30 27.69
N LEU A 259 -3.61 -4.86 28.78
CA LEU A 259 -2.86 -6.11 28.74
C LEU A 259 -3.68 -7.31 28.23
N LYS A 260 -5.01 -7.32 28.42
CA LYS A 260 -5.87 -8.32 27.78
C LYS A 260 -5.94 -8.20 26.25
N LEU A 261 -5.67 -7.02 25.69
CA LEU A 261 -5.54 -6.84 24.24
C LEU A 261 -4.28 -7.51 23.72
N LYS A 262 -3.18 -7.54 24.51
CA LYS A 262 -1.92 -8.19 24.12
C LYS A 262 -2.11 -9.69 23.79
N GLU A 263 -3.06 -10.35 24.44
CA GLU A 263 -3.37 -11.76 24.16
C GLU A 263 -4.12 -11.96 22.83
N LYS A 264 -4.68 -10.88 22.26
CA LYS A 264 -5.57 -10.92 21.09
C LYS A 264 -5.00 -10.22 19.86
N THR A 265 -3.90 -9.50 20.00
CA THR A 265 -3.27 -8.74 18.90
C THR A 265 -1.77 -9.01 18.84
N GLN A 266 -1.20 -8.93 17.64
CA GLN A 266 0.24 -8.97 17.40
C GLN A 266 0.88 -7.58 17.45
N ASP A 267 0.07 -6.52 17.59
CA ASP A 267 0.53 -5.13 17.64
C ASP A 267 1.08 -4.81 19.04
N SER A 268 2.33 -5.21 19.26
CA SER A 268 3.00 -5.08 20.54
C SER A 268 3.25 -3.62 20.94
N ASP A 269 3.58 -2.76 19.98
CA ASP A 269 3.96 -1.37 20.26
C ASP A 269 2.75 -0.52 20.61
N PHE A 270 1.62 -0.70 19.89
CA PHE A 270 0.35 -0.07 20.26
C PHE A 270 -0.06 -0.41 21.70
N VAL A 271 0.00 -1.70 22.06
CA VAL A 271 -0.38 -2.15 23.40
C VAL A 271 0.58 -1.60 24.46
N GLU A 272 1.87 -1.53 24.17
CA GLU A 272 2.86 -1.01 25.11
C GLU A 272 2.69 0.51 25.29
N TYR A 273 2.49 1.29 24.23
CA TYR A 273 2.22 2.72 24.35
C TYR A 273 0.92 3.00 25.12
N ALA A 274 -0.16 2.28 24.82
CA ALA A 274 -1.43 2.43 25.54
C ALA A 274 -1.27 2.08 27.03
N ARG A 275 -0.50 1.02 27.35
CA ARG A 275 -0.20 0.63 28.71
C ARG A 275 0.55 1.73 29.46
N ILE A 276 1.57 2.31 28.80
CA ILE A 276 2.37 3.40 29.41
C ILE A 276 1.44 4.61 29.68
N PHE A 277 0.64 5.03 28.73
CA PHE A 277 -0.31 6.12 28.94
C PHE A 277 -1.25 5.84 30.11
N ALA A 278 -1.87 4.68 30.16
CA ALA A 278 -2.85 4.35 31.20
C ALA A 278 -2.22 4.28 32.61
N ILE A 279 -0.99 3.75 32.74
CA ILE A 279 -0.41 3.50 34.08
C ILE A 279 0.41 4.69 34.60
N SER A 280 0.85 5.64 33.73
CA SER A 280 1.84 6.62 34.14
C SER A 280 1.43 8.10 33.95
N HIS A 281 0.26 8.39 33.37
CA HIS A 281 -0.15 9.79 33.11
C HIS A 281 -0.44 10.60 34.38
N HIS A 282 -0.61 9.96 35.52
CA HIS A 282 -0.77 10.60 36.85
C HIS A 282 0.49 10.46 37.73
N GLU A 283 1.59 9.95 37.21
CA GLU A 283 2.87 10.06 37.88
C GLU A 283 3.33 11.52 37.89
N ARG A 284 4.06 11.93 38.92
CA ARG A 284 4.55 13.29 39.10
C ARG A 284 6.07 13.29 39.16
N TRP A 285 6.69 14.30 38.58
CA TRP A 285 8.14 14.41 38.49
C TRP A 285 8.85 14.28 39.84
N ASP A 286 8.25 14.79 40.92
CA ASP A 286 8.80 14.71 42.27
C ASP A 286 8.60 13.35 42.98
N GLY A 287 7.86 12.43 42.37
CA GLY A 287 7.55 11.11 42.91
C GLY A 287 6.30 11.10 43.82
N SER A 288 5.57 12.19 43.93
CA SER A 288 4.32 12.23 44.72
C SER A 288 3.09 11.75 43.93
N GLY A 289 3.27 11.28 42.68
CA GLY A 289 2.23 10.78 41.82
C GLY A 289 1.79 9.35 42.16
N TYR A 290 0.96 8.78 41.28
CA TYR A 290 0.44 7.44 41.43
C TYR A 290 0.35 6.73 40.05
N PRO A 291 0.27 5.40 39.97
CA PRO A 291 0.15 4.43 41.07
C PRO A 291 1.48 3.95 41.67
N LYS A 292 2.61 4.17 40.99
CA LYS A 292 3.93 3.59 41.37
C LYS A 292 4.82 4.59 42.13
N GLY A 293 4.51 5.88 42.08
CA GLY A 293 5.34 6.94 42.66
C GLY A 293 6.69 7.07 41.97
N LEU A 294 6.71 6.91 40.64
CA LEU A 294 7.91 7.06 39.83
C LEU A 294 8.40 8.51 39.88
N LYS A 295 9.72 8.72 39.79
CA LYS A 295 10.32 10.04 39.92
C LYS A 295 11.25 10.36 38.76
N GLY A 296 11.17 11.63 38.29
CA GLY A 296 12.06 12.12 37.24
C GLY A 296 11.93 11.32 35.94
N GLU A 297 13.07 10.91 35.39
CA GLU A 297 13.14 10.15 34.14
C GLU A 297 12.73 8.67 34.28
N ASP A 298 12.52 8.16 35.51
CA ASP A 298 11.93 6.83 35.71
C ASP A 298 10.48 6.80 35.22
N ILE A 299 9.81 7.98 35.10
CA ILE A 299 8.51 8.10 34.46
C ILE A 299 8.72 8.01 32.96
N PRO A 300 8.09 7.03 32.26
CA PRO A 300 8.20 6.93 30.81
C PRO A 300 7.82 8.24 30.09
N LEU A 301 8.52 8.57 29.01
CA LEU A 301 8.33 9.83 28.29
C LEU A 301 6.88 10.09 27.90
N LEU A 302 6.17 9.08 27.39
CA LEU A 302 4.74 9.21 27.04
C LEU A 302 3.86 9.59 28.24
N GLY A 303 4.17 9.07 29.43
CA GLY A 303 3.48 9.48 30.66
C GLY A 303 3.75 10.93 31.05
N ARG A 304 5.01 11.37 30.94
CA ARG A 304 5.41 12.78 31.19
C ARG A 304 4.73 13.74 30.22
N MET A 305 4.63 13.36 28.95
CA MET A 305 3.92 14.15 27.92
C MET A 305 2.43 14.23 28.21
N MET A 306 1.80 13.09 28.52
CA MET A 306 0.37 13.03 28.77
C MET A 306 -0.02 13.83 30.00
N ALA A 307 0.78 13.84 31.06
CA ALA A 307 0.54 14.64 32.26
C ALA A 307 0.36 16.13 31.95
N ILE A 308 1.15 16.71 31.04
CA ILE A 308 1.01 18.11 30.63
C ILE A 308 -0.27 18.29 29.80
N CYS A 309 -0.54 17.42 28.84
CA CYS A 309 -1.67 17.51 27.91
C CYS A 309 -3.01 17.40 28.66
N ASP A 310 -3.14 16.41 29.53
CA ASP A 310 -4.34 16.14 30.30
C ASP A 310 -4.62 17.28 31.30
N VAL A 311 -3.61 17.71 32.05
CA VAL A 311 -3.78 18.84 33.03
C VAL A 311 -4.10 20.14 32.31
N TYR A 312 -3.46 20.44 31.16
CA TYR A 312 -3.80 21.61 30.39
C TYR A 312 -5.28 21.59 29.96
N ASP A 313 -5.72 20.47 29.38
CA ASP A 313 -7.12 20.28 28.97
C ASP A 313 -8.09 20.46 30.16
N ALA A 314 -7.77 19.82 31.29
CA ALA A 314 -8.57 19.94 32.50
C ALA A 314 -8.63 21.38 33.09
N LEU A 315 -7.64 22.22 32.82
CA LEU A 315 -7.61 23.60 33.23
C LEU A 315 -8.33 24.53 32.25
N ALA A 316 -8.08 24.34 30.96
CA ALA A 316 -8.53 25.22 29.88
C ALA A 316 -9.99 25.00 29.48
N GLU A 317 -10.53 23.79 29.68
CA GLU A 317 -11.89 23.44 29.28
C GLU A 317 -12.90 23.54 30.44
N PRO A 318 -14.18 23.90 30.16
CA PRO A 318 -15.22 23.93 31.18
C PRO A 318 -15.58 22.49 31.59
N ARG A 319 -15.80 22.28 32.91
CA ARG A 319 -16.33 21.05 33.49
C ARG A 319 -17.62 21.32 34.23
N PRO A 320 -18.50 20.35 34.52
CA PRO A 320 -19.80 20.57 35.17
C PRO A 320 -19.72 21.44 36.45
N TYR A 321 -18.60 21.37 37.16
CA TYR A 321 -18.36 22.04 38.45
C TYR A 321 -17.27 23.11 38.40
N LYS A 322 -16.69 23.38 37.18
CA LYS A 322 -15.58 24.32 37.05
C LYS A 322 -15.66 25.09 35.72
N LYS A 323 -15.66 26.44 35.81
CA LYS A 323 -15.52 27.28 34.62
C LYS A 323 -14.12 27.10 34.01
N ALA A 324 -14.04 27.18 32.68
CA ALA A 324 -12.78 27.25 31.97
C ALA A 324 -11.87 28.35 32.57
N MET A 325 -10.60 28.00 32.71
CA MET A 325 -9.59 28.95 33.14
C MET A 325 -9.02 29.70 31.92
N PRO A 326 -8.70 31.00 32.02
CA PRO A 326 -7.99 31.66 30.93
C PRO A 326 -6.69 30.94 30.57
N HIS A 327 -6.39 30.88 29.26
CA HIS A 327 -5.23 30.19 28.73
C HIS A 327 -3.93 30.57 29.46
N GLU A 328 -3.68 31.86 29.63
CA GLU A 328 -2.47 32.40 30.25
C GLU A 328 -2.30 31.88 31.69
N LYS A 329 -3.40 31.69 32.40
CA LYS A 329 -3.38 31.17 33.77
C LYS A 329 -3.11 29.67 33.81
N ALA A 330 -3.66 28.89 32.85
CA ALA A 330 -3.36 27.46 32.72
C ALA A 330 -1.88 27.25 32.40
N VAL A 331 -1.33 28.05 31.48
CA VAL A 331 0.10 28.03 31.11
C VAL A 331 0.95 28.37 32.34
N GLN A 332 0.62 29.41 33.09
CA GLN A 332 1.38 29.80 34.29
C GLN A 332 1.44 28.64 35.31
N ILE A 333 0.32 27.96 35.58
CA ILE A 333 0.25 26.84 36.52
C ILE A 333 1.17 25.70 36.08
N ILE A 334 1.20 25.37 34.79
CA ILE A 334 2.04 24.31 34.27
C ILE A 334 3.52 24.68 34.41
N LEU A 335 3.90 25.90 34.06
CA LEU A 335 5.27 26.38 34.15
C LEU A 335 5.77 26.42 35.61
N GLU A 336 4.96 26.93 36.53
CA GLU A 336 5.28 26.98 37.97
C GLU A 336 5.37 25.59 38.60
N SER A 337 4.75 24.58 38.00
CA SER A 337 4.77 23.18 38.46
C SER A 337 5.89 22.36 37.80
N GLY A 338 6.71 22.96 36.95
CA GLY A 338 7.92 22.32 36.39
C GLY A 338 8.90 21.90 37.50
N GLY A 339 9.38 20.68 37.43
CA GLY A 339 10.25 20.08 38.45
C GLY A 339 9.53 19.51 39.68
N SER A 340 8.23 19.73 39.81
CA SER A 340 7.38 19.10 40.84
C SER A 340 6.33 18.17 40.23
N HIS A 341 5.36 18.70 39.54
CA HIS A 341 4.37 17.90 38.82
C HIS A 341 4.90 17.42 37.45
N PHE A 342 5.44 18.34 36.68
CA PHE A 342 5.85 18.08 35.30
C PHE A 342 7.36 18.01 35.14
N ASP A 343 7.77 17.28 34.12
CA ASP A 343 9.15 17.31 33.62
C ASP A 343 9.51 18.77 33.29
N PRO A 344 10.58 19.32 33.92
CA PRO A 344 10.94 20.71 33.72
C PRO A 344 11.34 21.06 32.27
N VAL A 345 11.91 20.10 31.53
CA VAL A 345 12.29 20.31 30.14
C VAL A 345 11.05 20.36 29.25
N LEU A 346 10.09 19.45 29.47
CA LEU A 346 8.83 19.44 28.74
C LEU A 346 7.95 20.63 29.10
N ALA A 347 7.94 21.08 30.38
CA ALA A 347 7.22 22.27 30.78
C ALA A 347 7.79 23.54 30.13
N ASP A 348 9.11 23.71 30.04
CA ASP A 348 9.75 24.81 29.32
C ASP A 348 9.43 24.77 27.80
N LEU A 349 9.47 23.59 27.20
CA LEU A 349 9.10 23.39 25.79
C LEU A 349 7.63 23.76 25.55
N PHE A 350 6.71 23.27 26.39
CA PHE A 350 5.30 23.66 26.37
C PHE A 350 5.14 25.18 26.46
N GLY A 351 5.87 25.85 27.38
CA GLY A 351 5.87 27.29 27.51
C GLY A 351 6.20 28.03 26.22
N LYS A 352 7.11 27.52 25.41
CA LYS A 352 7.51 28.09 24.11
C LYS A 352 6.47 27.91 23.01
N MET A 353 5.65 26.87 23.10
CA MET A 353 4.66 26.50 22.07
C MET A 353 3.21 26.55 22.53
N ASN A 354 2.93 27.08 23.71
CA ASN A 354 1.61 27.07 24.37
C ASN A 354 0.47 27.62 23.48
N HIS A 355 0.78 28.58 22.58
CA HIS A 355 -0.19 29.12 21.62
C HIS A 355 -0.82 28.04 20.74
N ARG A 356 -0.05 27.01 20.38
CA ARG A 356 -0.57 25.90 19.57
C ARG A 356 -1.63 25.07 20.32
N PHE A 357 -1.47 24.94 21.65
CA PHE A 357 -2.48 24.30 22.50
C PHE A 357 -3.79 25.12 22.55
N ALA A 358 -3.70 26.46 22.64
CA ALA A 358 -4.88 27.31 22.58
C ALA A 358 -5.60 27.23 21.23
N GLU A 359 -4.85 27.20 20.11
CA GLU A 359 -5.40 27.00 18.77
C GLU A 359 -6.16 25.69 18.67
N ILE A 360 -5.53 24.57 19.10
CA ILE A 360 -6.15 23.24 19.09
C ILE A 360 -7.44 23.22 19.92
N ALA A 361 -7.43 23.80 21.10
CA ALA A 361 -8.63 23.90 21.95
C ALA A 361 -9.77 24.61 21.21
N ALA A 362 -9.48 25.76 20.60
CA ALA A 362 -10.46 26.53 19.84
C ALA A 362 -10.95 25.78 18.57
N GLU A 363 -10.07 25.11 17.83
CA GLU A 363 -10.41 24.31 16.66
C GLU A 363 -11.42 23.22 17.02
N VAL A 364 -11.12 22.41 18.06
CA VAL A 364 -11.96 21.28 18.46
C VAL A 364 -13.29 21.73 19.02
N SER A 365 -13.30 22.81 19.83
CA SER A 365 -14.55 23.38 20.35
C SER A 365 -15.49 23.80 19.24
N ASN A 366 -14.98 24.38 18.15
CA ASN A 366 -15.78 24.74 16.99
C ASN A 366 -16.31 23.51 16.22
N GLU A 367 -15.49 22.45 16.08
CA GLU A 367 -15.90 21.20 15.44
C GLU A 367 -17.04 20.50 16.20
N THR A 368 -17.03 20.56 17.54
CA THR A 368 -17.99 19.85 18.40
C THR A 368 -19.36 20.57 18.47
N ILE A 369 -19.44 21.86 18.17
CA ILE A 369 -20.72 22.61 18.16
C ILE A 369 -21.63 22.20 16.97
N TYR A 370 -21.09 21.58 15.95
CA TYR A 370 -21.84 21.16 14.72
C TYR A 370 -22.24 19.70 14.72
N LEU A 371 -21.97 18.94 15.78
CA LEU A 371 -22.42 17.56 16.00
C LEU A 371 -23.49 17.48 17.09
#